data_398c8abd52cb2daa86d721f6a1cd721f
#
_entry.id   398c8abd52cb2daa86d721f6a1cd721f
#
_cell.length_a   1.000
_cell.length_b   1.000
_cell.length_c   1.000
_cell.angle_alpha   90.00
_cell.angle_beta   90.00
_cell.angle_gamma   90.00
#
_symmetry.space_group_name_H-M   'P 1'
#
loop_
_entity.id
_entity.type
_entity.pdbx_description
1 polymer ?
#
loop_
_entity_poly.entity_id
_entity_poly.type
_entity_poly.pdbx_seq_one_letter_code
_entity_poly.pdbx_strand_id
1 'polypeptide(L)'
;MGDLTKSVLVIAGSDPSGGAGIQADIKTLTSLGVYAMTSITALTEQNTKGVISIFEIPVDFVVKQINCCSVSYTHLTLPTILLV
;
A
#
# COMPACT_ATOMS: atom_id res chain seq x y z
N MET A 1 -8.78 1.86 15.25
CA MET A 1 -8.66 0.89 14.14
C MET A 1 -9.94 0.89 13.35
N GLY A 2 -9.86 0.83 12.02
CA GLY A 2 -11.04 0.81 11.17
C GLY A 2 -11.75 -0.54 11.19
N ASP A 3 -12.87 -0.59 10.49
CA ASP A 3 -13.67 -1.79 10.32
C ASP A 3 -12.90 -2.77 9.42
N LEU A 4 -12.47 -3.90 9.95
CA LEU A 4 -11.70 -4.91 9.22
C LEU A 4 -12.50 -5.62 8.14
N THR A 5 -13.85 -5.52 8.15
CA THR A 5 -14.66 -6.06 7.07
C THR A 5 -14.55 -5.24 5.78
N LYS A 6 -14.05 -4.01 5.88
CA LYS A 6 -13.77 -3.16 4.73
C LYS A 6 -12.26 -2.98 4.65
N SER A 7 -11.62 -3.79 3.85
CA SER A 7 -10.16 -3.75 3.70
C SER A 7 -9.77 -3.62 2.24
N VAL A 8 -8.66 -2.93 2.01
CA VAL A 8 -8.08 -2.70 0.69
C VAL A 8 -6.61 -3.03 0.75
N LEU A 9 -6.11 -3.76 -0.23
CA LEU A 9 -4.68 -3.95 -0.44
C LEU A 9 -4.22 -2.95 -1.49
N VAL A 10 -3.32 -2.05 -1.08
CA VAL A 10 -2.71 -1.07 -1.97
C VAL A 10 -1.37 -1.60 -2.45
N ILE A 11 -1.19 -1.67 -3.76
CA ILE A 11 0.07 -2.10 -4.37
C ILE A 11 0.67 -0.88 -5.07
N ALA A 12 1.69 -0.29 -4.48
CA ALA A 12 2.22 0.99 -4.95
C ALA A 12 3.63 1.24 -4.42
N GLY A 13 4.25 2.30 -4.91
CA GLY A 13 5.52 2.77 -4.42
C GLY A 13 5.38 3.58 -3.13
N SER A 14 6.50 3.80 -2.48
CA SER A 14 6.57 4.57 -1.25
C SER A 14 7.09 5.98 -1.55
N ASP A 15 6.37 6.99 -1.06
CA ASP A 15 6.81 8.39 -1.11
C ASP A 15 7.20 8.83 0.30
N PRO A 16 8.50 9.04 0.58
CA PRO A 16 8.93 9.44 1.91
C PRO A 16 8.41 10.81 2.34
N SER A 17 8.03 11.67 1.39
CA SER A 17 7.45 12.98 1.73
C SER A 17 5.96 12.89 2.10
N GLY A 18 5.32 11.76 1.85
CA GLY A 18 3.97 11.49 2.31
C GLY A 18 2.85 12.02 1.42
N GLY A 19 3.16 12.66 0.29
CA GLY A 19 2.16 13.29 -0.57
C GLY A 19 1.63 12.42 -1.69
N ALA A 20 2.23 11.26 -1.90
CA ALA A 20 1.85 10.34 -2.98
C ALA A 20 2.06 8.90 -2.52
N GLY A 21 1.95 7.94 -3.44
CA GLY A 21 2.22 6.54 -3.17
C GLY A 21 1.36 5.96 -2.07
N ILE A 22 1.88 4.93 -1.40
CA ILE A 22 1.14 4.24 -0.34
C ILE A 22 0.78 5.16 0.81
N GLN A 23 1.60 6.16 1.10
CA GLN A 23 1.35 7.08 2.21
C GLN A 23 0.07 7.89 1.97
N ALA A 24 -0.12 8.41 0.75
CA ALA A 24 -1.34 9.13 0.40
C ALA A 24 -2.56 8.21 0.43
N ASP A 25 -2.41 6.99 -0.07
CA ASP A 25 -3.51 6.03 -0.12
C ASP A 25 -3.94 5.60 1.28
N ILE A 26 -2.98 5.33 2.18
CA ILE A 26 -3.29 5.00 3.57
C ILE A 26 -4.06 6.13 4.24
N LYS A 27 -3.61 7.37 4.05
CA LYS A 27 -4.30 8.52 4.64
C LYS A 27 -5.74 8.64 4.15
N THR A 28 -5.94 8.49 2.85
CA THR A 28 -7.27 8.55 2.24
C THR A 28 -8.16 7.43 2.75
N LEU A 29 -7.69 6.20 2.70
CA LEU A 29 -8.47 5.05 3.14
C LEU A 29 -8.80 5.12 4.62
N THR A 30 -7.85 5.54 5.44
CA THR A 30 -8.07 5.72 6.88
C THR A 30 -9.16 6.76 7.14
N SER A 31 -9.16 7.87 6.38
CA SER A 31 -10.19 8.90 6.52
C SER A 31 -11.57 8.40 6.14
N LEU A 32 -11.65 7.37 5.31
CA LEU A 32 -12.90 6.74 4.89
C LEU A 32 -13.31 5.56 5.77
N GLY A 33 -12.55 5.29 6.83
CA GLY A 33 -12.83 4.17 7.73
C GLY A 33 -12.49 2.81 7.14
N VAL A 34 -11.61 2.75 6.14
CA VAL A 34 -11.21 1.52 5.47
C VAL A 34 -9.85 1.07 6.00
N TYR A 35 -9.72 -0.21 6.29
CA TYR A 35 -8.46 -0.80 6.73
C TYR A 35 -7.54 -1.00 5.53
N ALA A 36 -6.38 -0.35 5.54
CA ALA A 36 -5.43 -0.42 4.42
C ALA A 36 -4.29 -1.39 4.76
N MET A 37 -4.03 -2.30 3.82
CA MET A 37 -2.82 -3.13 3.81
C MET A 37 -2.01 -2.74 2.60
N THR A 38 -0.71 -3.02 2.61
CA THR A 38 0.17 -2.52 1.54
C THR A 38 1.14 -3.58 1.06
N SER A 39 1.45 -3.52 -0.24
CA SER A 39 2.59 -4.17 -0.85
C SER A 39 3.39 -3.10 -1.57
N ILE A 40 4.62 -2.89 -1.13
CA ILE A 40 5.47 -1.81 -1.67
C ILE A 40 6.22 -2.32 -2.88
N THR A 41 6.09 -1.61 -4.02
CA THR A 41 6.73 -1.97 -5.28
C THR A 41 8.08 -1.30 -5.47
N ALA A 42 8.28 -0.15 -4.85
CA ALA A 42 9.51 0.62 -4.95
C ALA A 42 9.63 1.57 -3.78
N LEU A 43 10.84 1.83 -3.37
CA LEU A 43 11.16 2.94 -2.47
C LEU A 43 11.64 4.09 -3.33
N THR A 44 11.35 5.32 -2.92
CA THR A 44 11.80 6.50 -3.66
C THR A 44 12.58 7.44 -2.77
N GLU A 45 13.47 8.17 -3.39
CA GLU A 45 14.05 9.38 -2.84
C GLU A 45 13.27 10.53 -3.48
N GLN A 46 12.32 11.09 -2.74
CA GLN A 46 11.31 11.96 -3.31
C GLN A 46 10.96 13.08 -2.32
N ASN A 47 10.65 14.24 -2.86
CA ASN A 47 10.14 15.38 -2.10
C ASN A 47 9.09 16.09 -2.94
N THR A 48 8.61 17.25 -2.48
CA THR A 48 7.56 18.01 -3.17
C THR A 48 7.98 18.53 -4.54
N LYS A 49 9.28 18.52 -4.85
CA LYS A 49 9.80 18.98 -6.14
C LYS A 49 9.91 17.86 -7.17
N GLY A 50 9.85 16.59 -6.73
CA GLY A 50 9.91 15.47 -7.65
C GLY A 50 10.65 14.27 -7.08
N VAL A 51 10.79 13.27 -7.94
CA VAL A 51 11.50 12.02 -7.63
C VAL A 51 12.95 12.15 -8.07
N ILE A 52 13.87 11.90 -7.15
CA ILE A 52 15.31 11.99 -7.41
C ILE A 52 15.85 10.61 -7.81
N SER A 53 15.46 9.57 -7.09
CA SER A 53 15.89 8.21 -7.40
C SER A 53 14.83 7.19 -6.97
N ILE A 54 14.89 6.01 -7.58
CA ILE A 54 13.95 4.93 -7.33
C ILE A 54 14.75 3.66 -7.02
N PHE A 55 14.37 2.99 -5.93
CA PHE A 55 14.90 1.68 -5.58
C PHE A 55 13.78 0.66 -5.76
N GLU A 56 13.86 -0.12 -6.83
CA GLU A 56 12.82 -1.09 -7.14
C GLU A 56 12.90 -2.29 -6.21
N ILE A 57 11.74 -2.73 -5.72
CA ILE A 57 11.63 -3.96 -4.96
C ILE A 57 11.50 -5.11 -5.96
N PRO A 58 12.26 -6.21 -5.82
CA PRO A 58 12.12 -7.35 -6.72
C PRO A 58 10.67 -7.85 -6.76
N VAL A 59 10.23 -8.24 -7.95
CA VAL A 59 8.83 -8.67 -8.18
C VAL A 59 8.45 -9.81 -7.25
N ASP A 60 9.34 -10.77 -7.03
CA ASP A 60 9.06 -11.90 -6.14
C ASP A 60 8.80 -11.44 -4.70
N PHE A 61 9.46 -10.38 -4.25
CA PHE A 61 9.23 -9.84 -2.91
C PHE A 61 7.90 -9.09 -2.83
N VAL A 62 7.54 -8.39 -3.90
CA VAL A 62 6.21 -7.75 -3.99
C VAL A 62 5.12 -8.81 -3.84
N VAL A 63 5.26 -9.92 -4.55
CA VAL A 63 4.31 -11.05 -4.47
C VAL A 63 4.29 -11.64 -3.07
N LYS A 64 5.44 -11.77 -2.41
CA LYS A 64 5.51 -12.25 -1.03
C LYS A 64 4.73 -11.36 -0.07
N GLN A 65 4.80 -10.05 -0.24
CA GLN A 65 4.02 -9.11 0.58
C GLN A 65 2.53 -9.34 0.36
N ILE A 66 2.10 -9.48 -0.90
CA ILE A 66 0.71 -9.73 -1.23
C ILE A 66 0.21 -11.02 -0.58
N ASN A 67 0.98 -12.09 -0.71
CA ASN A 67 0.61 -13.39 -0.14
C ASN A 67 0.56 -13.33 1.39
N CYS A 68 1.46 -12.59 2.01
CA CYS A 68 1.46 -12.42 3.46
C CYS A 68 0.19 -11.71 3.92
N CYS A 69 -0.25 -10.68 3.20
CA CYS A 69 -1.50 -9.98 3.51
C CYS A 69 -2.72 -10.88 3.31
N SER A 70 -2.69 -11.77 2.32
CA SER A 70 -3.83 -12.64 2.03
C SER A 70 -4.14 -13.61 3.17
N VAL A 71 -3.17 -13.93 4.02
CA VAL A 71 -3.42 -14.73 5.22
C VAL A 71 -4.38 -14.01 6.16
N SER A 72 -4.25 -12.69 6.27
CA SER A 72 -5.17 -11.88 7.09
C SER A 72 -6.56 -11.81 6.50
N TYR A 73 -6.70 -12.00 5.17
CA TYR A 73 -8.00 -11.94 4.50
C TYR A 73 -8.86 -13.17 4.75
N THR A 74 -8.26 -14.31 5.07
CA THR A 74 -9.02 -15.57 5.22
C THR A 74 -10.10 -15.46 6.29
N HIS A 75 -9.98 -14.52 7.21
CA HIS A 75 -10.93 -14.30 8.30
C HIS A 75 -11.79 -13.06 8.10
N LEU A 76 -11.66 -12.39 6.93
CA LEU A 76 -12.36 -11.17 6.61
C LEU A 76 -13.10 -11.34 5.29
N THR A 77 -13.82 -10.31 4.87
CA THR A 77 -14.39 -10.29 3.52
C THR A 77 -13.28 -10.19 2.49
N LEU A 78 -13.61 -10.53 1.23
CA LEU A 78 -12.64 -10.40 0.15
C LEU A 78 -12.18 -8.94 0.03
N PRO A 79 -10.87 -8.70 -0.05
CA PRO A 79 -10.37 -7.34 -0.14
C PRO A 79 -10.53 -6.77 -1.53
N THR A 80 -10.56 -5.45 -1.61
CA THR A 80 -10.36 -4.74 -2.86
C THR A 80 -8.86 -4.52 -3.05
N ILE A 81 -8.37 -4.79 -4.26
CA ILE A 81 -6.96 -4.55 -4.59
C ILE A 81 -6.90 -3.26 -5.40
N LEU A 82 -6.12 -2.31 -4.91
CA LEU A 82 -5.91 -1.02 -5.56
C LEU A 82 -4.47 -0.97 -6.07
N LEU A 83 -4.33 -0.80 -7.40
CA LEU A 83 -3.04 -0.65 -8.07
C LEU A 83 -2.82 0.81 -8.40
N VAL A 84 -1.76 1.37 -7.87
CA VAL A 84 -1.41 2.78 -8.12
C VAL A 84 0.08 2.94 -8.41
#